data_17232a8d704ffcadf90e79a0487bb9cb
#
_entry.id   17232a8d704ffcadf90e79a0487bb9cb
#
_cell.length_a   1.000
_cell.length_b   1.000
_cell.length_c   1.000
_cell.angle_alpha   90.00
_cell.angle_beta   90.00
_cell.angle_gamma   90.00
#
_symmetry.space_group_name_H-M   'P 1'
#
loop_
_entity.id
_entity.type
_entity.pdbx_description
1 polymer ?
#
loop_
_entity_poly.entity_id
_entity_poly.type
_entity_poly.pdbx_seq_one_letter_code
_entity_poly.pdbx_strand_id
1 'polypeptide(L)'
;MEASDILNAIHDRLAGKWPDRTIYLDTCPAQVERPSICLLVEKNDWSDANRSLIRRDLQLRLILYDVPDEQGEGPWYRLTTDFEQAIKLLLPVLQVGNRHLQLTCKALPRESDRAYAQINASWLDPRPTSEAAPEPPAATTAQVCVEIKNH
;
A
#
# COMPACT_ATOMS: atom_id res chain seq x y z
N MET A 1 1.80 -13.09 1.76
CA MET A 1 1.41 -11.76 2.27
C MET A 1 0.58 -11.06 1.22
N GLU A 2 -0.55 -10.55 1.62
CA GLU A 2 -1.46 -9.92 0.69
C GLU A 2 -1.32 -8.40 0.74
N ALA A 3 -1.76 -7.72 -0.31
CA ALA A 3 -1.74 -6.26 -0.34
C ALA A 3 -2.54 -5.68 0.83
N SER A 4 -3.66 -6.31 1.19
CA SER A 4 -4.47 -5.86 2.32
C SER A 4 -3.71 -5.90 3.64
N ASP A 5 -2.80 -6.85 3.81
CA ASP A 5 -1.99 -6.91 5.03
C ASP A 5 -1.09 -5.66 5.13
N ILE A 6 -0.55 -5.23 4.00
CA ILE A 6 0.31 -4.06 3.96
C ILE A 6 -0.51 -2.79 4.21
N LEU A 7 -1.69 -2.70 3.57
CA LEU A 7 -2.57 -1.55 3.78
C LEU A 7 -2.97 -1.44 5.24
N ASN A 8 -3.31 -2.54 5.87
CA ASN A 8 -3.71 -2.53 7.28
C ASN A 8 -2.54 -2.17 8.20
N ALA A 9 -1.34 -2.65 7.89
CA ALA A 9 -0.16 -2.29 8.69
C ALA A 9 0.15 -0.79 8.59
N ILE A 10 0.04 -0.22 7.40
CA ILE A 10 0.22 1.22 7.22
C ILE A 10 -0.88 1.98 7.95
N HIS A 11 -2.13 1.53 7.82
CA HIS A 11 -3.26 2.13 8.52
C HIS A 11 -2.99 2.19 10.02
N ASP A 12 -2.54 1.09 10.61
CA ASP A 12 -2.34 1.05 12.05
C ASP A 12 -1.23 1.99 12.50
N ARG A 13 -0.18 2.13 11.72
CA ARG A 13 0.90 3.06 12.05
C ARG A 13 0.41 4.51 11.97
N LEU A 14 -0.36 4.83 10.96
CA LEU A 14 -0.88 6.19 10.79
C LEU A 14 -1.96 6.49 11.83
N ALA A 15 -2.83 5.55 12.12
CA ALA A 15 -3.88 5.73 13.14
C ALA A 15 -3.29 5.89 14.54
N GLY A 16 -2.16 5.27 14.80
CA GLY A 16 -1.47 5.46 16.07
C GLY A 16 -0.97 6.88 16.26
N LYS A 17 -0.57 7.55 15.17
CA LYS A 17 -0.11 8.94 15.24
C LYS A 17 -1.29 9.90 15.23
N TRP A 18 -2.31 9.65 14.42
CA TRP A 18 -3.46 10.53 14.26
C TRP A 18 -4.75 9.74 14.45
N PRO A 19 -5.11 9.42 15.71
CA PRO A 19 -6.31 8.60 15.96
C PRO A 19 -7.61 9.30 15.56
N ASP A 20 -7.59 10.62 15.44
CA ASP A 20 -8.80 11.36 15.12
C ASP A 20 -9.00 11.57 13.61
N ARG A 21 -8.04 11.18 12.79
CA ARG A 21 -8.17 11.35 11.34
C ARG A 21 -8.83 10.14 10.72
N THR A 22 -9.71 10.40 9.76
CA THR A 22 -10.28 9.34 8.94
C THR A 22 -9.25 8.86 7.95
N ILE A 23 -9.08 7.54 7.87
CA ILE A 23 -8.16 6.93 6.92
C ILE A 23 -8.98 6.07 5.97
N TYR A 24 -8.92 6.41 4.68
CA TYR A 24 -9.63 5.67 3.64
C TYR A 24 -8.66 4.69 3.00
N LEU A 25 -9.03 3.42 2.96
CA LEU A 25 -8.20 2.37 2.37
C LEU A 25 -8.77 1.96 1.02
N ASP A 26 -7.94 2.08 -0.01
CA ASP A 26 -8.24 1.69 -1.38
C ASP A 26 -9.49 2.35 -1.95
N THR A 27 -9.86 3.49 -1.40
CA THR A 27 -10.96 4.29 -1.89
C THR A 27 -10.69 5.75 -1.54
N CYS A 28 -11.23 6.63 -2.34
CA CYS A 28 -11.12 8.07 -2.09
C CYS A 28 -12.45 8.69 -2.46
N PRO A 29 -13.31 8.99 -1.48
CA PRO A 29 -14.61 9.56 -1.80
C PRO A 29 -14.46 10.95 -2.42
N ALA A 30 -15.48 11.38 -3.17
CA ALA A 30 -15.47 12.68 -3.82
C ALA A 30 -15.35 13.82 -2.81
N GLN A 31 -15.95 13.66 -1.64
CA GLN A 31 -15.82 14.61 -0.55
C GLN A 31 -15.20 13.90 0.64
N VAL A 32 -13.97 14.25 0.94
CA VAL A 32 -13.25 13.65 2.07
C VAL A 32 -13.42 14.52 3.28
N GLU A 33 -13.44 13.89 4.44
CA GLU A 33 -13.33 14.63 5.69
C GLU A 33 -11.95 15.22 5.81
N ARG A 34 -11.81 16.31 6.53
CA ARG A 34 -10.51 16.96 6.67
C ARG A 34 -10.24 17.27 8.13
N PRO A 35 -9.04 16.97 8.59
CA PRO A 35 -7.95 16.33 7.86
C PRO A 35 -8.18 14.83 7.71
N SER A 36 -7.71 14.25 6.64
CA SER A 36 -7.87 12.82 6.41
C SER A 36 -6.70 12.27 5.61
N ILE A 37 -6.68 10.96 5.45
CA ILE A 37 -5.63 10.28 4.72
C ILE A 37 -6.30 9.26 3.79
N CYS A 38 -5.84 9.20 2.55
CA CYS A 38 -6.25 8.15 1.62
C CYS A 38 -5.04 7.31 1.27
N LEU A 39 -5.23 6.00 1.18
CA LEU A 39 -4.18 5.09 0.76
C LEU A 39 -4.75 4.21 -0.35
N LEU A 40 -4.25 4.37 -1.56
CA LEU A 40 -4.78 3.73 -2.75
C LEU A 40 -3.76 2.76 -3.34
N VAL A 41 -4.24 1.63 -3.84
CA VAL A 41 -3.39 0.69 -4.56
C VAL A 41 -3.34 1.14 -6.02
N GLU A 42 -2.15 1.42 -6.52
CA GLU A 42 -1.98 1.82 -7.91
C GLU A 42 -1.46 0.69 -8.78
N LYS A 43 -0.59 -0.15 -8.24
CA LYS A 43 -0.09 -1.32 -8.95
C LYS A 43 0.06 -2.46 -7.96
N ASN A 44 -0.27 -3.64 -8.41
CA ASN A 44 -0.15 -4.84 -7.60
C ASN A 44 0.27 -5.96 -8.54
N ASP A 45 1.57 -6.08 -8.76
CA ASP A 45 2.12 -6.92 -9.80
C ASP A 45 2.72 -8.19 -9.25
N TRP A 46 2.63 -9.25 -10.04
CA TRP A 46 3.23 -10.54 -9.75
C TRP A 46 4.18 -10.88 -10.88
N SER A 47 5.33 -11.43 -10.55
CA SER A 47 6.26 -11.93 -11.56
C SER A 47 7.03 -13.11 -11.00
N ASP A 48 7.60 -13.90 -11.90
CA ASP A 48 8.38 -15.05 -11.46
C ASP A 48 9.72 -14.58 -10.92
N ALA A 49 10.06 -15.05 -9.74
CA ALA A 49 11.40 -14.85 -9.20
C ALA A 49 12.26 -16.08 -9.47
N ASN A 50 11.73 -17.26 -9.15
CA ASN A 50 12.39 -18.52 -9.44
C ASN A 50 11.36 -19.65 -9.33
N ARG A 51 11.86 -20.88 -9.32
CA ARG A 51 11.01 -22.05 -9.34
C ARG A 51 10.03 -22.12 -8.17
N SER A 52 10.43 -21.65 -7.01
CA SER A 52 9.60 -21.76 -5.81
C SER A 52 9.06 -20.43 -5.31
N LEU A 53 9.46 -19.33 -5.89
CA LEU A 53 9.10 -18.00 -5.38
C LEU A 53 8.51 -17.13 -6.47
N ILE A 54 7.57 -16.28 -6.07
CA ILE A 54 7.00 -15.22 -6.89
C ILE A 54 7.46 -13.89 -6.32
N ARG A 55 7.77 -12.97 -7.19
CA ARG A 55 8.06 -11.61 -6.79
C ARG A 55 6.77 -10.81 -6.80
N ARG A 56 6.54 -10.06 -5.73
CA ARG A 56 5.40 -9.17 -5.61
C ARG A 56 5.90 -7.74 -5.58
N ASP A 57 5.29 -6.88 -6.38
CA ASP A 57 5.58 -5.46 -6.42
C ASP A 57 4.30 -4.69 -6.20
N LEU A 58 4.27 -3.88 -5.17
CA LEU A 58 3.09 -3.10 -4.80
C LEU A 58 3.43 -1.63 -4.84
N GLN A 59 2.62 -0.85 -5.54
CA GLN A 59 2.76 0.60 -5.55
C GLN A 59 1.50 1.22 -4.99
N LEU A 60 1.66 2.03 -3.98
CA LEU A 60 0.56 2.70 -3.30
C LEU A 60 0.70 4.20 -3.48
N ARG A 61 -0.43 4.89 -3.45
CA ARG A 61 -0.45 6.34 -3.36
C ARG A 61 -1.02 6.74 -2.01
N LEU A 62 -0.26 7.51 -1.28
CA LEU A 62 -0.66 8.09 -0.01
C LEU A 62 -1.05 9.54 -0.27
N ILE A 63 -2.23 9.94 0.17
CA ILE A 63 -2.71 11.31 0.02
C ILE A 63 -3.05 11.83 1.41
N LEU A 64 -2.41 12.92 1.82
CA LEU A 64 -2.75 13.61 3.04
C LEU A 64 -3.56 14.84 2.70
N TYR A 65 -4.78 14.91 3.22
CA TYR A 65 -5.63 16.08 3.07
C TYR A 65 -5.56 16.93 4.33
N ASP A 66 -5.33 18.21 4.15
CA ASP A 66 -5.29 19.15 5.26
C ASP A 66 -6.59 19.95 5.32
N VAL A 67 -6.81 20.60 6.45
CA VAL A 67 -7.94 21.49 6.61
C VAL A 67 -7.66 22.77 5.82
N PRO A 68 -8.55 23.18 4.93
CA PRO A 68 -8.35 24.45 4.21
C PRO A 68 -8.37 25.60 5.23
N ASP A 69 -7.42 26.49 5.11
CA ASP A 69 -7.38 27.66 5.95
C ASP A 69 -8.15 28.74 5.24
N GLU A 70 -9.33 29.08 5.79
CA GLU A 70 -10.21 30.02 5.13
C GLU A 70 -9.61 31.40 5.02
N GLN A 71 -8.69 31.73 5.89
CA GLN A 71 -8.09 33.05 5.87
C GLN A 71 -6.64 33.03 5.46
N GLY A 72 -6.10 31.87 5.15
CA GLY A 72 -4.71 31.76 4.81
C GLY A 72 -3.78 32.05 5.95
N GLU A 73 -4.26 31.87 7.18
CA GLU A 73 -3.47 32.23 8.36
C GLU A 73 -2.90 31.06 9.10
N GLY A 74 -3.17 29.85 8.72
CA GLY A 74 -2.57 28.70 9.37
C GLY A 74 -1.11 28.57 9.01
N PRO A 75 -0.34 27.75 9.73
CA PRO A 75 1.06 27.55 9.38
C PRO A 75 1.15 26.91 8.02
N TRP A 76 1.75 27.60 7.09
CA TRP A 76 1.89 27.14 5.71
C TRP A 76 2.68 25.84 5.63
N TYR A 77 3.49 25.54 6.62
CA TYR A 77 4.31 24.32 6.65
C TYR A 77 3.61 23.13 7.28
N ARG A 78 2.37 23.28 7.78
CA ARG A 78 1.71 22.22 8.53
C ARG A 78 1.55 20.94 7.68
N LEU A 79 1.13 21.08 6.44
CA LEU A 79 0.96 19.94 5.55
C LEU A 79 2.28 19.26 5.27
N THR A 80 3.34 20.03 5.05
CA THR A 80 4.68 19.48 4.82
C THR A 80 5.17 18.73 6.07
N THR A 81 4.96 19.31 7.24
CA THR A 81 5.37 18.68 8.50
C THR A 81 4.63 17.36 8.72
N ASP A 82 3.31 17.36 8.52
CA ASP A 82 2.52 16.14 8.68
C ASP A 82 2.94 15.09 7.67
N PHE A 83 3.22 15.51 6.45
CA PHE A 83 3.66 14.59 5.42
C PHE A 83 4.98 13.91 5.80
N GLU A 84 5.93 14.69 6.27
CA GLU A 84 7.23 14.14 6.68
C GLU A 84 7.09 13.21 7.88
N GLN A 85 6.20 13.55 8.81
CA GLN A 85 5.95 12.67 9.95
C GLN A 85 5.32 11.35 9.51
N ALA A 86 4.41 11.39 8.54
CA ALA A 86 3.82 10.16 8.00
C ALA A 86 4.89 9.28 7.38
N ILE A 87 5.76 9.87 6.57
CA ILE A 87 6.83 9.10 5.93
C ILE A 87 7.77 8.50 6.98
N LYS A 88 8.10 9.25 8.02
CA LYS A 88 8.99 8.74 9.08
C LYS A 88 8.37 7.57 9.83
N LEU A 89 7.06 7.49 9.92
CA LEU A 89 6.41 6.35 10.56
C LEU A 89 6.53 5.07 9.73
N LEU A 90 6.67 5.20 8.43
CA LEU A 90 6.66 4.06 7.53
C LEU A 90 8.04 3.60 7.12
N LEU A 91 9.02 4.51 7.09
CA LEU A 91 10.37 4.20 6.64
C LEU A 91 11.30 3.96 7.81
N PRO A 92 12.32 3.17 7.60
CA PRO A 92 12.62 2.43 6.37
C PRO A 92 11.96 1.08 6.28
N VAL A 93 11.44 0.58 7.39
CA VAL A 93 10.92 -0.78 7.46
C VAL A 93 9.55 -0.78 8.11
N LEU A 94 8.62 -1.45 7.47
CA LEU A 94 7.28 -1.65 7.99
C LEU A 94 7.13 -3.09 8.47
N GLN A 95 6.67 -3.25 9.68
CA GLN A 95 6.40 -4.60 10.18
C GLN A 95 5.00 -5.01 9.77
N VAL A 96 4.89 -6.14 9.07
CA VAL A 96 3.61 -6.69 8.63
C VAL A 96 3.54 -8.11 9.18
N GLY A 97 2.76 -8.31 10.23
CA GLY A 97 2.75 -9.57 10.96
C GLY A 97 4.12 -9.84 11.55
N ASN A 98 4.72 -10.96 11.16
CA ASN A 98 6.05 -11.30 11.62
C ASN A 98 7.12 -11.00 10.54
N ARG A 99 6.76 -10.29 9.49
CA ARG A 99 7.70 -9.93 8.43
C ARG A 99 8.05 -8.46 8.52
N HIS A 100 9.25 -8.13 8.06
CA HIS A 100 9.71 -6.76 7.96
C HIS A 100 9.86 -6.40 6.49
N LEU A 101 9.13 -5.38 6.06
CA LEU A 101 9.06 -5.02 4.65
C LEU A 101 9.72 -3.67 4.46
N GLN A 102 10.72 -3.63 3.59
CA GLN A 102 11.39 -2.38 3.30
C GLN A 102 10.57 -1.59 2.29
N LEU A 103 10.26 -0.36 2.63
CA LEU A 103 9.49 0.52 1.77
C LEU A 103 10.39 1.59 1.19
N THR A 104 10.01 2.08 0.02
CA THR A 104 10.57 3.31 -0.53
C THR A 104 9.44 4.29 -0.73
N CYS A 105 9.72 5.56 -0.52
CA CYS A 105 8.73 6.62 -0.69
C CYS A 105 9.28 7.69 -1.59
N LYS A 106 8.42 8.23 -2.44
CA LYS A 106 8.76 9.33 -3.32
C LYS A 106 7.67 10.38 -3.20
N ALA A 107 8.07 11.61 -2.86
CA ALA A 107 7.11 12.71 -2.84
C ALA A 107 6.73 13.07 -4.26
N LEU A 108 5.44 13.30 -4.48
CA LEU A 108 4.92 13.75 -5.78
C LEU A 108 4.53 15.22 -5.67
N PRO A 109 4.34 15.91 -6.80
CA PRO A 109 3.91 17.30 -6.77
C PRO A 109 2.63 17.43 -5.95
N ARG A 110 2.58 18.42 -5.07
CA ARG A 110 1.46 18.58 -4.15
C ARG A 110 0.60 19.77 -4.55
N GLU A 111 -0.62 19.79 -4.02
CA GLU A 111 -1.50 20.93 -4.13
C GLU A 111 -1.53 21.67 -2.79
N SER A 112 -2.24 22.79 -2.74
CA SER A 112 -2.22 23.62 -1.54
C SER A 112 -2.85 22.95 -0.33
N ASP A 113 -3.81 22.03 -0.56
CA ASP A 113 -4.57 21.40 0.51
C ASP A 113 -4.28 19.91 0.64
N ARG A 114 -3.38 19.36 -0.14
CA ARG A 114 -3.09 17.92 -0.09
C ARG A 114 -1.69 17.62 -0.58
N ALA A 115 -1.10 16.60 -0.01
CA ALA A 115 0.22 16.13 -0.40
C ALA A 115 0.14 14.68 -0.84
N TYR A 116 0.97 14.30 -1.80
CA TYR A 116 0.97 12.97 -2.39
C TYR A 116 2.31 12.30 -2.18
N ALA A 117 2.29 11.01 -1.92
CA ALA A 117 3.49 10.19 -1.91
C ALA A 117 3.23 8.90 -2.66
N GLN A 118 4.26 8.43 -3.35
CA GLN A 118 4.25 7.12 -3.94
C GLN A 118 5.05 6.20 -3.04
N ILE A 119 4.44 5.12 -2.60
CA ILE A 119 5.08 4.15 -1.72
C ILE A 119 5.24 2.85 -2.50
N ASN A 120 6.43 2.31 -2.51
CA ASN A 120 6.70 1.08 -3.21
C ASN A 120 7.21 0.03 -2.24
N ALA A 121 6.76 -1.20 -2.43
CA ALA A 121 7.17 -2.35 -1.66
C ALA A 121 7.37 -3.52 -2.61
N SER A 122 8.40 -4.31 -2.35
CA SER A 122 8.65 -5.53 -3.10
C SER A 122 8.97 -6.64 -2.11
N TRP A 123 8.47 -7.82 -2.39
CA TRP A 123 8.77 -8.97 -1.54
C TRP A 123 8.63 -10.24 -2.35
N LEU A 124 9.08 -11.34 -1.75
CA LEU A 124 8.96 -12.66 -2.35
C LEU A 124 7.99 -13.49 -1.53
N ASP A 125 7.07 -14.15 -2.21
CA ASP A 125 6.15 -15.08 -1.60
C ASP A 125 6.38 -16.47 -2.19
N PRO A 126 6.06 -17.52 -1.43
CA PRO A 126 6.08 -18.86 -2.01
C PRO A 126 5.12 -18.93 -3.18
N ARG A 127 5.54 -19.65 -4.21
CA ARG A 127 4.65 -19.87 -5.34
C ARG A 127 3.45 -20.67 -4.86
N PRO A 128 2.24 -20.32 -5.23
CA PRO A 128 1.08 -21.09 -4.86
C PRO A 128 1.25 -22.52 -5.35
N THR A 129 1.01 -23.47 -4.47
CA THR A 129 1.23 -24.84 -4.85
C THR A 129 -0.11 -25.45 -5.09
N SER A 130 -0.14 -26.27 -6.11
CA SER A 130 -1.37 -26.93 -6.38
C SER A 130 -1.50 -28.17 -5.58
N GLU A 131 -0.60 -28.45 -4.68
CA GLU A 131 -0.84 -29.57 -3.94
C GLU A 131 -1.75 -29.36 -2.91
N ALA A 132 -2.07 -28.21 -2.66
CA ALA A 132 -3.25 -28.06 -2.01
C ALA A 132 -4.31 -28.82 -2.73
N ALA A 133 -4.21 -28.92 -4.00
CA ALA A 133 -5.06 -29.74 -4.72
C ALA A 133 -4.32 -30.95 -4.99
N PRO A 134 -4.69 -31.95 -4.49
CA PRO A 134 -4.05 -33.14 -4.69
C PRO A 134 -4.06 -33.40 -6.10
N GLU A 135 -3.33 -33.56 -6.60
CA GLU A 135 -3.27 -33.78 -7.72
C GLU A 135 -3.87 -34.64 -8.34
N PRO A 136 -4.32 -34.53 -9.05
CA PRO A 136 -4.95 -35.29 -9.87
C PRO A 136 -4.02 -35.84 -10.58
N PRO A 137 -3.89 -36.60 -10.73
CA PRO A 137 -3.10 -37.06 -11.43
C PRO A 137 -3.25 -36.80 -12.65
N ALA A 138 -3.23 -36.75 -13.10
CA ALA A 138 -3.31 -36.73 -14.00
C ALA A 138 -3.62 -36.17 -14.90
N ALA A 139 -3.58 -36.19 -15.32
CA ALA A 139 -3.61 -35.68 -16.03
C ALA A 139 -3.84 -34.68 -16.41
N THR A 140 -3.82 -34.55 -16.47
CA THR A 140 -3.91 -33.62 -16.70
C THR A 140 -3.50 -32.56 -16.92
N THR A 141 -3.35 -32.54 -17.02
CA THR A 141 -2.92 -31.58 -17.08
C THR A 141 -2.82 -30.59 -17.52
N ALA A 142 -2.84 -30.53 -17.62
CA ALA A 142 -2.55 -29.52 -17.77
C ALA A 142 -2.76 -28.47 -17.88
N GLN A 143 -3.11 -28.57 -17.66
CA GLN A 143 -3.16 -27.50 -17.43
C GLN A 143 -2.94 -26.49 -17.26
N VAL A 144 -3.10 -26.80 -16.99
CA VAL A 144 -2.73 -25.63 -16.66
C VAL A 144 -2.53 -24.68 -16.92
N CYS A 145 -2.74 -24.59 -16.87
CA CYS A 145 -2.39 -23.34 -16.86
C CYS A 145 -2.57 -22.53 -17.14
N VAL A 146 -3.05 -22.80 -17.05
CA VAL A 146 -3.06 -21.71 -17.03
C VAL A 146 -3.45 -21.09 -17.12
N GLU A 147 -3.88 -21.27 -16.87
CA GLU A 147 -4.03 -20.50 -16.74
C GLU A 147 -4.18 -19.73 -16.83
N ILE A 148 -4.51 -20.13 -16.79
CA ILE A 148 -4.49 -19.28 -16.68
C ILE A 148 -4.74 -18.63 -16.94
N LYS A 149 -4.95 -18.83 -16.85
CA LYS A 149 -5.02 -18.17 -16.91
C LYS A 149 -5.26 -17.53 -16.90
N ASN A 150 -5.74 -18.33 -16.88
CA ASN A 150 -5.81 -17.78 -16.82
C ASN A 150 -5.86 -17.41 -16.72
N HIS A 151 -6.15 -17.93 -16.49
CA HIS A 151 -5.94 -17.69 -16.33
C HIS A 151 -5.94 -17.37 -16.28
#